data_a29134f1e4272a4d74e585afbc7beff6
#
_entry.id   a29134f1e4272a4d74e585afbc7beff6
#
_cell.length_a   1.000
_cell.length_b   1.000
_cell.length_c   1.000
_cell.angle_alpha   90.00
_cell.angle_beta   90.00
_cell.angle_gamma   90.00
#
_symmetry.space_group_name_H-M   'P 1'
#
loop_
_entity.id
_entity.type
_entity.pdbx_description
1 polymer ?
#
loop_
_entity_poly.entity_id
_entity_poly.type
_entity_poly.pdbx_seq_one_letter_code
_entity_poly.pdbx_strand_id
1 'polypeptide(L)'
;MSKPRINKRSNDIQLDSGMVGRGLQLNVLTLGQVFTPQHIVDHMVKLRKNNGTVLEPSAGNGIFVKEFKNCMGIEIDSNRQNPRVKNIDFFDYSTEHKFETIIGNPPYVRFRDIVKSTKSKLPLELFDRRTNLYLFFINKCIDHLTDNGELIFITPRDFIKSTNAINLNKKIYREGTITDFIDLGDTRIFPGFDPNCAIWRFEKGNKKRKTNTGENFILENGNIAFTKKHYAVKLSDLFLVKVGAVSGDDEIFVNEKFGNKDFLYSKTKSTGKTRRMIFNKKVDYLNQFKERLISRKIKPFNESNWYEWGRAHHIADGHRIYVNTKTRDKEPFFVSDIVDYDGSVLALFPKSKLPLDKICKMLNRVDWNDKGFVCDGRFIFSQRSLENTLLPIDFKHFVNIQGNLL
;
A
#
# COMPACT_ATOMS: atom_id res chain seq x y z
N MET A 1 -5.62 53.46 -3.28
CA MET A 1 -6.83 52.65 -3.58
C MET A 1 -6.57 51.22 -3.14
N SER A 2 -7.09 50.88 -1.98
CA SER A 2 -6.93 49.56 -1.34
C SER A 2 -8.01 48.60 -1.75
N LYS A 3 -7.64 47.37 -2.13
CA LYS A 3 -8.59 46.26 -2.45
C LYS A 3 -9.15 45.66 -1.16
N PRO A 4 -10.41 45.28 -1.11
CA PRO A 4 -11.05 44.76 0.11
C PRO A 4 -10.66 43.30 0.35
N ARG A 5 -10.37 42.96 1.62
CA ARG A 5 -10.21 41.61 2.16
C ARG A 5 -11.59 40.96 2.27
N ILE A 6 -11.75 39.78 1.65
CA ILE A 6 -12.94 38.92 1.81
C ILE A 6 -12.73 38.10 3.08
N ASN A 7 -13.51 38.37 4.11
CA ASN A 7 -13.65 37.52 5.30
C ASN A 7 -14.49 36.29 4.95
N LYS A 8 -13.91 35.11 4.95
CA LYS A 8 -14.66 33.84 5.01
C LYS A 8 -15.02 33.58 6.47
N ARG A 9 -16.30 33.78 6.81
CA ARG A 9 -16.88 33.27 8.07
C ARG A 9 -16.97 31.76 7.99
N SER A 10 -16.25 31.07 8.87
CA SER A 10 -16.44 29.67 9.21
C SER A 10 -17.74 29.54 9.99
N ASN A 11 -18.69 28.77 9.48
CA ASN A 11 -19.80 28.26 10.28
C ASN A 11 -19.29 27.04 11.06
N ASP A 12 -18.80 27.29 12.26
CA ASP A 12 -18.57 26.25 13.26
C ASP A 12 -19.91 25.81 13.82
N ILE A 13 -20.35 24.63 13.43
CA ILE A 13 -21.39 23.88 14.13
C ILE A 13 -20.71 23.33 15.38
N GLN A 14 -20.91 24.00 16.53
CA GLN A 14 -20.61 23.43 17.85
C GLN A 14 -21.50 22.21 18.06
N LEU A 15 -20.90 21.02 17.94
CA LEU A 15 -21.47 19.78 18.45
C LEU A 15 -21.16 19.70 19.94
N ASP A 16 -22.22 19.65 20.73
CA ASP A 16 -22.20 19.48 22.18
C ASP A 16 -21.40 18.24 22.56
N SER A 17 -20.22 18.41 23.20
CA SER A 17 -19.19 17.39 23.40
C SER A 17 -19.32 16.64 24.73
N GLY A 18 -20.54 16.44 25.22
CA GLY A 18 -20.76 15.76 26.49
C GLY A 18 -21.55 14.46 26.40
N MET A 19 -20.91 13.30 26.22
CA MET A 19 -21.39 11.89 26.38
C MET A 19 -21.56 11.04 25.12
N VAL A 20 -21.74 11.60 23.91
CA VAL A 20 -21.91 10.79 22.69
C VAL A 20 -20.55 10.32 22.12
N GLY A 21 -19.48 11.04 22.39
CA GLY A 21 -18.16 10.79 21.76
C GLY A 21 -17.43 9.52 22.22
N ARG A 22 -17.55 9.10 23.47
CA ARG A 22 -16.79 7.94 23.99
C ARG A 22 -17.35 6.60 23.53
N GLY A 23 -18.67 6.47 23.44
CA GLY A 23 -19.31 5.24 22.94
C GLY A 23 -19.08 5.00 21.46
N LEU A 24 -19.16 6.05 20.62
CA LEU A 24 -18.86 5.97 19.19
C LEU A 24 -17.37 5.67 18.91
N GLN A 25 -16.44 6.29 19.64
CA GLN A 25 -15.00 6.00 19.51
C GLN A 25 -14.63 4.57 19.94
N LEU A 26 -15.25 4.03 21.00
CA LEU A 26 -15.04 2.65 21.43
C LEU A 26 -15.56 1.65 20.39
N ASN A 27 -16.72 1.88 19.77
CA ASN A 27 -17.28 1.02 18.74
C ASN A 27 -16.45 1.04 17.44
N VAL A 28 -15.90 2.19 17.04
CA VAL A 28 -15.00 2.28 15.89
C VAL A 28 -13.69 1.53 16.15
N LEU A 29 -13.12 1.64 17.36
CA LEU A 29 -11.84 0.98 17.69
C LEU A 29 -11.98 -0.55 17.88
N THR A 30 -13.10 -1.02 18.42
CA THR A 30 -13.29 -2.45 18.76
C THR A 30 -14.07 -3.23 17.73
N LEU A 31 -15.07 -2.62 17.10
CA LEU A 31 -15.91 -3.27 16.08
C LEU A 31 -15.61 -2.78 14.66
N GLY A 32 -14.82 -1.73 14.50
CA GLY A 32 -14.51 -1.15 13.19
C GLY A 32 -15.73 -0.58 12.45
N GLN A 33 -16.79 -0.24 13.21
CA GLN A 33 -18.04 0.25 12.64
C GLN A 33 -17.86 1.66 12.04
N VAL A 34 -17.82 1.73 10.73
CA VAL A 34 -17.79 2.99 9.97
C VAL A 34 -18.97 3.00 9.02
N PHE A 35 -19.87 3.96 9.20
CA PHE A 35 -21.08 4.06 8.37
C PHE A 35 -20.76 4.54 6.96
N THR A 36 -21.24 3.81 5.96
CA THR A 36 -21.04 4.15 4.56
C THR A 36 -22.01 5.26 4.13
N PRO A 37 -21.53 6.41 3.63
CA PRO A 37 -22.40 7.46 3.12
C PRO A 37 -23.28 6.98 1.97
N GLN A 38 -24.53 7.50 1.84
CA GLN A 38 -25.51 7.06 0.84
C GLN A 38 -24.97 7.14 -0.59
N HIS A 39 -24.27 8.22 -0.95
CA HIS A 39 -23.72 8.38 -2.31
C HIS A 39 -22.70 7.29 -2.67
N ILE A 40 -21.97 6.73 -1.68
CA ILE A 40 -21.07 5.58 -1.87
C ILE A 40 -21.90 4.31 -2.05
N VAL A 41 -22.93 4.11 -1.23
CA VAL A 41 -23.86 2.98 -1.36
C VAL A 41 -24.48 2.96 -2.76
N ASP A 42 -25.00 4.10 -3.23
CA ASP A 42 -25.59 4.25 -4.57
C ASP A 42 -24.60 3.89 -5.68
N HIS A 43 -23.34 4.26 -5.50
CA HIS A 43 -22.28 3.91 -6.45
C HIS A 43 -22.01 2.40 -6.45
N MET A 44 -21.89 1.79 -5.29
CA MET A 44 -21.64 0.35 -5.14
C MET A 44 -22.82 -0.48 -5.68
N VAL A 45 -24.05 -0.07 -5.42
CA VAL A 45 -25.26 -0.72 -5.92
C VAL A 45 -25.32 -0.73 -7.46
N LYS A 46 -24.89 0.35 -8.12
CA LYS A 46 -24.81 0.45 -9.59
C LYS A 46 -23.80 -0.53 -10.21
N LEU A 47 -22.81 -0.98 -9.46
CA LEU A 47 -21.82 -1.97 -9.95
C LEU A 47 -22.40 -3.38 -10.02
N ARG A 48 -23.49 -3.66 -9.30
CA ARG A 48 -24.11 -4.99 -9.26
C ARG A 48 -24.61 -5.42 -10.65
N LYS A 49 -24.34 -6.68 -10.99
CA LYS A 49 -24.76 -7.31 -12.27
C LYS A 49 -25.74 -8.47 -12.04
N ASN A 50 -25.60 -9.23 -10.96
CA ASN A 50 -26.46 -10.36 -10.62
C ASN A 50 -27.75 -9.88 -9.97
N ASN A 51 -28.87 -10.58 -10.23
CA ASN A 51 -30.19 -10.21 -9.74
C ASN A 51 -30.71 -11.09 -8.59
N GLY A 52 -29.93 -12.11 -8.16
CA GLY A 52 -30.35 -13.10 -7.17
C GLY A 52 -30.12 -12.68 -5.72
N THR A 53 -29.76 -13.66 -4.89
CA THR A 53 -29.58 -13.47 -3.45
C THR A 53 -28.39 -12.58 -3.09
N VAL A 54 -28.57 -11.74 -2.06
CA VAL A 54 -27.57 -10.77 -1.61
C VAL A 54 -27.18 -11.03 -0.16
N LEU A 55 -25.91 -10.93 0.16
CA LEU A 55 -25.39 -10.93 1.52
C LEU A 55 -24.68 -9.62 1.83
N GLU A 56 -24.99 -9.02 2.97
CA GLU A 56 -24.18 -7.98 3.61
C GLU A 56 -23.51 -8.59 4.86
N PRO A 57 -22.20 -8.90 4.82
CA PRO A 57 -21.55 -9.70 5.86
C PRO A 57 -21.21 -8.92 7.15
N SER A 58 -21.41 -7.60 7.15
CA SER A 58 -21.20 -6.69 8.29
C SER A 58 -22.20 -5.54 8.21
N ALA A 59 -23.46 -5.86 8.52
CA ALA A 59 -24.60 -5.02 8.13
C ALA A 59 -24.67 -3.66 8.85
N GLY A 60 -24.09 -3.51 10.01
CA GLY A 60 -24.09 -2.26 10.76
C GLY A 60 -25.52 -1.72 10.95
N ASN A 61 -25.83 -0.57 10.33
CA ASN A 61 -27.17 0.01 10.34
C ASN A 61 -28.10 -0.57 9.26
N GLY A 62 -27.65 -1.56 8.49
CA GLY A 62 -28.41 -2.23 7.43
C GLY A 62 -28.63 -1.38 6.19
N ILE A 63 -27.69 -0.48 5.88
CA ILE A 63 -27.85 0.44 4.75
C ILE A 63 -27.93 -0.31 3.41
N PHE A 64 -27.08 -1.33 3.19
CA PHE A 64 -27.17 -2.18 1.99
C PHE A 64 -28.33 -3.18 2.06
N VAL A 65 -28.70 -3.69 3.26
CA VAL A 65 -29.86 -4.56 3.42
C VAL A 65 -31.16 -3.88 2.93
N LYS A 66 -31.27 -2.57 3.08
CA LYS A 66 -32.43 -1.79 2.62
C LYS A 66 -32.52 -1.68 1.12
N GLU A 67 -31.40 -1.67 0.41
CA GLU A 67 -31.33 -1.49 -1.04
C GLU A 67 -31.88 -2.69 -1.83
N PHE A 68 -31.95 -3.89 -1.21
CA PHE A 68 -32.37 -5.11 -1.90
C PHE A 68 -33.43 -5.87 -1.14
N LYS A 69 -34.46 -6.34 -1.85
CA LYS A 69 -35.53 -7.16 -1.25
C LYS A 69 -34.99 -8.52 -0.76
N ASN A 70 -34.06 -9.11 -1.51
CA ASN A 70 -33.48 -10.44 -1.26
C ASN A 70 -32.13 -10.35 -0.54
N CYS A 71 -31.89 -9.32 0.27
CA CYS A 71 -30.67 -9.17 1.04
C CYS A 71 -30.84 -9.71 2.46
N MET A 72 -29.89 -10.55 2.88
CA MET A 72 -29.67 -10.93 4.25
C MET A 72 -28.44 -10.21 4.80
N GLY A 73 -28.55 -9.63 5.98
CA GLY A 73 -27.42 -9.05 6.70
C GLY A 73 -26.88 -10.00 7.78
N ILE A 74 -25.62 -9.85 8.10
CA ILE A 74 -24.98 -10.43 9.29
C ILE A 74 -24.38 -9.28 10.09
N GLU A 75 -24.61 -9.27 11.40
CA GLU A 75 -24.06 -8.25 12.30
C GLU A 75 -23.72 -8.89 13.66
N ILE A 76 -22.53 -8.60 14.18
CA ILE A 76 -22.08 -9.09 15.48
C ILE A 76 -22.67 -8.27 16.64
N ASP A 77 -23.00 -6.99 16.40
CA ASP A 77 -23.59 -6.11 17.41
C ASP A 77 -25.08 -6.42 17.61
N SER A 78 -25.42 -7.06 18.73
CA SER A 78 -26.80 -7.42 19.08
C SER A 78 -27.74 -6.23 19.35
N ASN A 79 -27.20 -5.02 19.51
CA ASN A 79 -28.02 -3.81 19.65
C ASN A 79 -28.67 -3.36 18.32
N ARG A 80 -28.29 -3.97 17.21
CA ARG A 80 -28.82 -3.69 15.87
C ARG A 80 -29.93 -4.66 15.52
N GLN A 81 -31.17 -4.29 15.77
CA GLN A 81 -32.33 -5.13 15.44
C GLN A 81 -32.89 -4.77 14.06
N ASN A 82 -32.84 -5.73 13.15
CA ASN A 82 -33.48 -5.70 11.85
C ASN A 82 -33.89 -7.14 11.49
N PRO A 83 -35.16 -7.42 11.11
CA PRO A 83 -35.64 -8.80 10.87
C PRO A 83 -34.88 -9.52 9.73
N ARG A 84 -34.22 -8.78 8.85
CA ARG A 84 -33.39 -9.36 7.77
C ARG A 84 -31.89 -9.44 8.13
N VAL A 85 -31.53 -9.13 9.38
CA VAL A 85 -30.16 -9.20 9.88
C VAL A 85 -30.04 -10.28 10.92
N LYS A 86 -29.13 -11.23 10.70
CA LYS A 86 -28.82 -12.30 11.65
C LYS A 86 -27.72 -11.81 12.60
N ASN A 87 -28.01 -11.76 13.89
CA ASN A 87 -27.05 -11.36 14.92
C ASN A 87 -26.12 -12.51 15.29
N ILE A 88 -25.03 -12.65 14.56
CA ILE A 88 -23.95 -13.59 14.81
C ILE A 88 -22.61 -13.01 14.35
N ASP A 89 -21.52 -13.59 14.82
CA ASP A 89 -20.20 -13.35 14.22
C ASP A 89 -20.17 -13.94 12.80
N PHE A 90 -19.77 -13.14 11.80
CA PHE A 90 -19.67 -13.61 10.41
C PHE A 90 -18.79 -14.85 10.28
N PHE A 91 -17.77 -15.02 11.13
CA PHE A 91 -16.88 -16.17 11.08
C PHE A 91 -17.54 -17.46 11.59
N ASP A 92 -18.68 -17.41 12.30
CA ASP A 92 -19.50 -18.57 12.64
C ASP A 92 -20.52 -18.94 11.56
N TYR A 93 -20.76 -18.05 10.59
CA TYR A 93 -21.71 -18.32 9.52
C TYR A 93 -21.15 -19.33 8.52
N SER A 94 -21.88 -20.45 8.27
CA SER A 94 -21.41 -21.54 7.42
C SER A 94 -21.26 -21.12 5.98
N THR A 95 -20.11 -21.47 5.37
CA THR A 95 -19.81 -21.23 3.95
C THR A 95 -20.61 -22.14 3.00
N GLU A 96 -21.44 -23.05 3.49
CA GLU A 96 -22.42 -23.79 2.70
C GLU A 96 -23.50 -22.86 2.12
N HIS A 97 -23.81 -21.77 2.82
CA HIS A 97 -24.71 -20.75 2.31
C HIS A 97 -24.00 -19.93 1.21
N LYS A 98 -24.56 -19.98 0.00
CA LYS A 98 -24.02 -19.30 -1.18
C LYS A 98 -24.90 -18.15 -1.62
N PHE A 99 -24.25 -17.11 -2.15
CA PHE A 99 -24.89 -15.87 -2.61
C PHE A 99 -24.38 -15.50 -3.99
N GLU A 100 -25.24 -14.91 -4.80
CA GLU A 100 -24.88 -14.41 -6.13
C GLU A 100 -24.23 -13.02 -6.05
N THR A 101 -24.60 -12.24 -5.04
CA THR A 101 -23.95 -10.95 -4.76
C THR A 101 -23.59 -10.87 -3.27
N ILE A 102 -22.38 -10.45 -2.96
CA ILE A 102 -21.98 -10.01 -1.62
C ILE A 102 -21.57 -8.56 -1.74
N ILE A 103 -22.16 -7.69 -0.90
CA ILE A 103 -21.92 -6.26 -0.95
C ILE A 103 -21.75 -5.71 0.47
N GLY A 104 -20.86 -4.75 0.67
CA GLY A 104 -20.71 -4.12 1.98
C GLY A 104 -19.39 -3.36 2.19
N ASN A 105 -19.26 -2.90 3.42
CA ASN A 105 -18.08 -2.26 3.96
C ASN A 105 -17.58 -3.08 5.16
N PRO A 106 -16.60 -3.99 4.97
CA PRO A 106 -16.12 -4.85 6.06
C PRO A 106 -15.35 -4.04 7.11
N PRO A 107 -15.28 -4.50 8.37
CA PRO A 107 -14.66 -3.76 9.47
C PRO A 107 -13.12 -3.66 9.33
N TYR A 108 -12.55 -2.45 9.50
CA TYR A 108 -11.11 -2.17 9.37
C TYR A 108 -10.39 -2.24 10.73
N VAL A 109 -10.38 -3.41 11.36
CA VAL A 109 -9.81 -3.63 12.70
C VAL A 109 -8.43 -4.27 12.59
N ARG A 110 -7.43 -3.72 13.29
CA ARG A 110 -6.10 -4.31 13.36
C ARG A 110 -6.14 -5.63 14.12
N PHE A 111 -5.34 -6.61 13.74
CA PHE A 111 -5.36 -7.94 14.38
C PHE A 111 -5.30 -7.89 15.90
N ARG A 112 -4.46 -7.03 16.50
CA ARG A 112 -4.33 -6.90 17.95
C ARG A 112 -5.63 -6.48 18.63
N ASP A 113 -6.47 -5.71 17.93
CA ASP A 113 -7.68 -5.07 18.46
C ASP A 113 -8.96 -5.92 18.20
N ILE A 114 -8.85 -7.02 17.44
CA ILE A 114 -9.95 -7.97 17.20
C ILE A 114 -10.29 -8.68 18.50
N VAL A 115 -11.59 -8.85 18.80
CA VAL A 115 -12.06 -9.56 19.98
C VAL A 115 -11.62 -11.02 19.98
N LYS A 116 -11.34 -11.59 21.16
CA LYS A 116 -10.75 -12.93 21.29
C LYS A 116 -11.60 -14.03 20.65
N SER A 117 -12.93 -13.96 20.80
CA SER A 117 -13.88 -14.92 20.22
C SER A 117 -13.83 -14.98 18.70
N THR A 118 -13.77 -13.84 18.02
CA THR A 118 -13.58 -13.77 16.55
C THR A 118 -12.17 -14.21 16.17
N LYS A 119 -11.15 -13.75 16.91
CA LYS A 119 -9.75 -14.05 16.62
C LYS A 119 -9.43 -15.55 16.57
N SER A 120 -10.06 -16.36 17.42
CA SER A 120 -9.86 -17.82 17.47
C SER A 120 -10.40 -18.56 16.23
N LYS A 121 -11.23 -17.91 15.41
CA LYS A 121 -11.87 -18.48 14.21
C LYS A 121 -11.16 -18.11 12.92
N LEU A 122 -10.16 -17.20 12.98
CA LEU A 122 -9.50 -16.69 11.80
C LEU A 122 -8.49 -17.69 11.21
N PRO A 123 -8.43 -17.88 9.88
CA PRO A 123 -7.51 -18.80 9.21
C PRO A 123 -6.08 -18.26 9.21
N LEU A 124 -5.33 -18.48 10.28
CA LEU A 124 -3.96 -17.97 10.47
C LEU A 124 -2.91 -18.71 9.61
N GLU A 125 -3.26 -19.83 8.99
CA GLU A 125 -2.44 -20.52 7.99
C GLU A 125 -2.31 -19.72 6.68
N LEU A 126 -3.29 -18.85 6.38
CA LEU A 126 -3.29 -17.99 5.19
C LEU A 126 -2.76 -16.59 5.46
N PHE A 127 -2.84 -16.15 6.71
CA PHE A 127 -2.60 -14.77 7.11
C PHE A 127 -1.73 -14.68 8.37
N ASP A 128 -0.91 -13.66 8.48
CA ASP A 128 -0.13 -13.41 9.69
C ASP A 128 -0.91 -12.56 10.72
N ARG A 129 -0.35 -12.48 11.95
CA ARG A 129 -0.93 -11.71 13.07
C ARG A 129 -0.81 -10.19 12.92
N ARG A 130 -0.44 -9.66 11.77
CA ARG A 130 -0.44 -8.23 11.43
C ARG A 130 -1.56 -7.87 10.46
N THR A 131 -2.30 -8.88 10.01
CA THR A 131 -3.34 -8.77 9.01
C THR A 131 -4.57 -8.04 9.56
N ASN A 132 -5.11 -7.07 8.82
CA ASN A 132 -6.34 -6.38 9.18
C ASN A 132 -7.57 -7.26 8.92
N LEU A 133 -8.62 -7.11 9.75
CA LEU A 133 -9.81 -7.95 9.75
C LEU A 133 -10.53 -7.99 8.39
N TYR A 134 -10.58 -6.88 7.64
CA TYR A 134 -11.23 -6.84 6.33
C TYR A 134 -10.66 -7.84 5.32
N LEU A 135 -9.36 -8.21 5.43
CA LEU A 135 -8.75 -9.21 4.54
C LEU A 135 -9.31 -10.61 4.80
N PHE A 136 -9.58 -10.95 6.07
CA PHE A 136 -10.26 -12.19 6.43
C PHE A 136 -11.71 -12.21 5.94
N PHE A 137 -12.41 -11.06 6.00
CA PHE A 137 -13.74 -10.91 5.41
C PHE A 137 -13.74 -11.17 3.91
N ILE A 138 -12.82 -10.55 3.15
CA ILE A 138 -12.70 -10.77 1.70
C ILE A 138 -12.49 -12.27 1.42
N ASN A 139 -11.55 -12.91 2.14
CA ASN A 139 -11.25 -14.33 1.96
C ASN A 139 -12.51 -15.21 2.14
N LYS A 140 -13.24 -15.03 3.26
CA LYS A 140 -14.44 -15.80 3.55
C LYS A 140 -15.60 -15.48 2.60
N CYS A 141 -15.77 -14.21 2.20
CA CYS A 141 -16.81 -13.82 1.26
C CYS A 141 -16.63 -14.50 -0.12
N ILE A 142 -15.40 -14.68 -0.60
CA ILE A 142 -15.15 -15.43 -1.85
C ILE A 142 -15.64 -16.87 -1.74
N ASP A 143 -15.51 -17.49 -0.56
CA ASP A 143 -16.01 -18.85 -0.30
C ASP A 143 -17.55 -18.89 -0.22
N HIS A 144 -18.23 -17.83 0.14
CA HIS A 144 -19.70 -17.70 0.13
C HIS A 144 -20.28 -17.40 -1.25
N LEU A 145 -19.49 -17.05 -2.27
CA LEU A 145 -20.00 -16.79 -3.61
C LEU A 145 -20.40 -18.08 -4.32
N THR A 146 -21.53 -18.03 -5.03
CA THR A 146 -21.88 -19.02 -6.06
C THR A 146 -20.86 -18.98 -7.18
N ASP A 147 -20.86 -19.97 -8.06
CA ASP A 147 -20.17 -19.89 -9.34
C ASP A 147 -20.77 -18.71 -10.14
N ASN A 148 -19.90 -17.86 -10.70
CA ASN A 148 -20.26 -16.59 -11.35
C ASN A 148 -20.86 -15.53 -10.39
N GLY A 149 -20.77 -15.70 -9.07
CA GLY A 149 -21.14 -14.70 -8.07
C GLY A 149 -20.19 -13.51 -8.08
N GLU A 150 -20.65 -12.41 -7.47
CA GLU A 150 -19.89 -11.15 -7.41
C GLU A 150 -19.71 -10.63 -5.99
N LEU A 151 -18.55 -10.04 -5.72
CA LEU A 151 -18.23 -9.35 -4.47
C LEU A 151 -18.01 -7.88 -4.77
N ILE A 152 -18.75 -7.01 -4.09
CA ILE A 152 -18.69 -5.54 -4.26
C ILE A 152 -18.37 -4.93 -2.90
N PHE A 153 -17.15 -4.48 -2.73
CA PHE A 153 -16.68 -3.92 -1.46
C PHE A 153 -16.10 -2.53 -1.62
N ILE A 154 -16.19 -1.75 -0.55
CA ILE A 154 -15.30 -0.62 -0.28
C ILE A 154 -14.31 -1.05 0.80
N THR A 155 -13.01 -0.92 0.53
CA THR A 155 -11.94 -1.30 1.47
C THR A 155 -10.74 -0.38 1.31
N PRO A 156 -9.81 -0.36 2.30
CA PRO A 156 -8.50 0.22 2.06
C PRO A 156 -7.88 -0.36 0.78
N ARG A 157 -7.42 0.52 -0.14
CA ARG A 157 -6.89 0.10 -1.45
C ARG A 157 -5.58 -0.67 -1.36
N ASP A 158 -4.87 -0.58 -0.23
CA ASP A 158 -3.53 -1.16 -0.05
C ASP A 158 -3.50 -2.69 -0.15
N PHE A 159 -4.64 -3.38 -0.02
CA PHE A 159 -4.66 -4.85 -0.09
C PHE A 159 -4.07 -5.38 -1.40
N ILE A 160 -4.22 -4.66 -2.51
CA ILE A 160 -3.68 -5.10 -3.80
C ILE A 160 -2.15 -5.20 -3.82
N LYS A 161 -1.46 -4.55 -2.86
CA LYS A 161 0.02 -4.47 -2.78
C LYS A 161 0.60 -4.82 -1.42
N SER A 162 -0.25 -5.07 -0.43
CA SER A 162 0.18 -5.42 0.92
C SER A 162 0.82 -6.80 0.97
N THR A 163 1.96 -6.90 1.66
CA THR A 163 2.62 -8.20 1.91
C THR A 163 1.71 -9.17 2.68
N ASN A 164 0.82 -8.65 3.53
CA ASN A 164 -0.12 -9.45 4.31
C ASN A 164 -1.28 -9.97 3.46
N ALA A 165 -1.47 -9.44 2.24
CA ALA A 165 -2.54 -9.85 1.32
C ALA A 165 -2.06 -10.77 0.19
N ILE A 166 -0.79 -11.15 0.14
CA ILE A 166 -0.22 -11.95 -0.97
C ILE A 166 -1.02 -13.23 -1.23
N ASN A 167 -1.35 -14.00 -0.19
CA ASN A 167 -2.11 -15.25 -0.34
C ASN A 167 -3.55 -14.97 -0.78
N LEU A 168 -4.18 -13.93 -0.24
CA LEU A 168 -5.50 -13.47 -0.67
C LEU A 168 -5.50 -13.02 -2.13
N ASN A 169 -4.54 -12.23 -2.55
CA ASN A 169 -4.41 -11.76 -3.93
C ASN A 169 -4.23 -12.92 -4.91
N LYS A 170 -3.45 -13.95 -4.52
CA LYS A 170 -3.32 -15.19 -5.29
C LYS A 170 -4.67 -15.92 -5.40
N LYS A 171 -5.46 -15.98 -4.30
CA LYS A 171 -6.80 -16.58 -4.31
C LYS A 171 -7.74 -15.79 -5.22
N ILE A 172 -7.82 -14.47 -5.08
CA ILE A 172 -8.63 -13.58 -5.94
C ILE A 172 -8.27 -13.82 -7.41
N TYR A 173 -6.99 -13.80 -7.74
CA TYR A 173 -6.54 -14.03 -9.11
C TYR A 173 -6.85 -15.43 -9.60
N ARG A 174 -6.68 -16.46 -8.77
CA ARG A 174 -6.98 -17.85 -9.12
C ARG A 174 -8.48 -18.05 -9.36
N GLU A 175 -9.34 -17.49 -8.55
CA GLU A 175 -10.78 -17.78 -8.56
C GLU A 175 -11.59 -16.87 -9.47
N GLY A 176 -11.11 -15.67 -9.80
CA GLY A 176 -11.87 -14.76 -10.65
C GLY A 176 -11.09 -13.54 -11.09
N THR A 177 -11.81 -12.51 -11.52
CA THR A 177 -11.28 -11.23 -12.00
C THR A 177 -11.90 -10.07 -11.24
N ILE A 178 -11.08 -9.12 -10.79
CA ILE A 178 -11.58 -7.80 -10.39
C ILE A 178 -11.91 -7.03 -11.67
N THR A 179 -13.19 -6.79 -11.91
CA THR A 179 -13.69 -6.16 -13.14
C THR A 179 -13.82 -4.64 -13.02
N ASP A 180 -13.96 -4.14 -11.80
CA ASP A 180 -14.05 -2.72 -11.50
C ASP A 180 -13.16 -2.41 -10.29
N PHE A 181 -12.35 -1.36 -10.41
CA PHE A 181 -11.51 -0.85 -9.32
C PHE A 181 -11.47 0.67 -9.39
N ILE A 182 -12.17 1.32 -8.45
CA ILE A 182 -12.34 2.76 -8.40
C ILE A 182 -11.57 3.26 -7.18
N ASP A 183 -10.38 3.80 -7.43
CA ASP A 183 -9.55 4.42 -6.40
C ASP A 183 -10.17 5.77 -6.01
N LEU A 184 -10.55 5.92 -4.75
CA LEU A 184 -11.16 7.14 -4.22
C LEU A 184 -10.12 8.19 -3.80
N GLY A 185 -8.83 7.88 -4.02
CA GLY A 185 -7.72 8.78 -3.72
C GLY A 185 -7.62 9.11 -2.24
N ASP A 186 -7.29 10.37 -1.97
CA ASP A 186 -7.16 10.92 -0.62
C ASP A 186 -8.48 11.59 -0.15
N THR A 187 -9.62 11.22 -0.75
CA THR A 187 -10.93 11.76 -0.38
C THR A 187 -11.33 11.24 1.00
N ARG A 188 -11.62 12.15 1.90
CA ARG A 188 -12.17 11.82 3.23
C ARG A 188 -13.60 11.35 3.10
N ILE A 189 -13.80 10.04 3.09
CA ILE A 189 -15.11 9.41 2.94
C ILE A 189 -15.78 9.24 4.28
N PHE A 190 -15.01 8.92 5.29
CA PHE A 190 -15.52 8.59 6.62
C PHE A 190 -15.12 9.68 7.64
N PRO A 191 -16.08 10.26 8.39
CA PRO A 191 -15.76 11.25 9.42
C PRO A 191 -14.81 10.68 10.49
N GLY A 192 -13.65 11.33 10.69
CA GLY A 192 -12.69 10.96 11.74
C GLY A 192 -11.84 9.73 11.46
N PHE A 193 -11.98 9.09 10.28
CA PHE A 193 -11.19 7.93 9.89
C PHE A 193 -10.84 8.01 8.39
N ASP A 194 -9.54 8.05 8.07
CA ASP A 194 -9.03 8.39 6.74
C ASP A 194 -8.19 7.26 6.09
N PRO A 195 -8.73 6.04 5.84
CA PRO A 195 -8.05 5.11 4.98
C PRO A 195 -8.24 5.51 3.51
N ASN A 196 -7.17 5.46 2.73
CA ASN A 196 -7.28 5.57 1.27
C ASN A 196 -8.02 4.35 0.73
N CYS A 197 -9.31 4.53 0.42
CA CYS A 197 -10.21 3.46 0.02
C CYS A 197 -10.32 3.32 -1.49
N ALA A 198 -10.70 2.11 -1.91
CA ALA A 198 -11.21 1.84 -3.25
C ALA A 198 -12.55 1.11 -3.16
N ILE A 199 -13.45 1.41 -4.11
CA ILE A 199 -14.63 0.60 -4.42
C ILE A 199 -14.22 -0.38 -5.52
N TRP A 200 -14.51 -1.66 -5.31
CA TRP A 200 -14.13 -2.66 -6.30
C TRP A 200 -15.16 -3.77 -6.40
N ARG A 201 -15.21 -4.38 -7.58
CA ARG A 201 -16.09 -5.50 -7.89
C ARG A 201 -15.27 -6.66 -8.44
N PHE A 202 -15.48 -7.83 -7.86
CA PHE A 202 -14.87 -9.10 -8.25
C PHE A 202 -15.94 -10.05 -8.80
N GLU A 203 -15.65 -10.73 -9.88
CA GLU A 203 -16.48 -11.81 -10.44
C GLU A 203 -15.77 -13.15 -10.29
N LYS A 204 -16.36 -14.05 -9.52
CA LYS A 204 -15.91 -15.43 -9.38
C LYS A 204 -16.11 -16.18 -10.71
N GLY A 205 -15.17 -17.05 -11.06
CA GLY A 205 -15.21 -17.79 -12.33
C GLY A 205 -14.78 -16.99 -13.57
N ASN A 206 -14.78 -15.65 -13.53
CA ASN A 206 -14.34 -14.83 -14.65
C ASN A 206 -12.83 -14.96 -14.90
N LYS A 207 -12.43 -15.60 -15.99
CA LYS A 207 -11.02 -15.78 -16.39
C LYS A 207 -10.56 -14.82 -17.49
N LYS A 208 -11.38 -13.84 -17.89
CA LYS A 208 -11.05 -12.90 -18.98
C LYS A 208 -9.86 -11.99 -18.62
N ARG A 209 -9.57 -11.80 -17.34
CA ARG A 209 -8.46 -10.96 -16.84
C ARG A 209 -8.48 -9.54 -17.38
N LYS A 210 -9.67 -8.99 -17.55
CA LYS A 210 -9.87 -7.61 -17.99
C LYS A 210 -10.90 -6.90 -17.14
N THR A 211 -10.64 -5.63 -16.86
CA THR A 211 -11.60 -4.73 -16.24
C THR A 211 -12.64 -4.27 -17.27
N ASN A 212 -13.75 -3.73 -16.79
CA ASN A 212 -14.77 -3.12 -17.65
C ASN A 212 -14.24 -1.85 -18.36
N THR A 213 -13.15 -1.24 -17.88
CA THR A 213 -12.43 -0.13 -18.53
C THR A 213 -11.37 -0.60 -19.54
N GLY A 214 -11.25 -1.92 -19.76
CA GLY A 214 -10.35 -2.51 -20.75
C GLY A 214 -8.92 -2.75 -20.28
N GLU A 215 -8.62 -2.54 -19.00
CA GLU A 215 -7.29 -2.81 -18.43
C GLU A 215 -7.10 -4.31 -18.18
N ASN A 216 -5.86 -4.76 -18.28
CA ASN A 216 -5.50 -6.12 -17.91
C ASN A 216 -5.41 -6.23 -16.39
N PHE A 217 -6.16 -7.17 -15.80
CA PHE A 217 -6.04 -7.57 -14.41
C PHE A 217 -4.91 -8.58 -14.29
N ILE A 218 -3.82 -8.21 -13.66
CA ILE A 218 -2.61 -9.03 -13.54
C ILE A 218 -2.24 -9.28 -12.08
N LEU A 219 -1.57 -10.41 -11.84
CA LEU A 219 -0.96 -10.76 -10.56
C LEU A 219 0.55 -10.85 -10.74
N GLU A 220 1.28 -10.00 -10.04
CA GLU A 220 2.73 -9.94 -10.09
C GLU A 220 3.32 -10.05 -8.69
N ASN A 221 4.05 -11.14 -8.41
CA ASN A 221 4.66 -11.40 -7.09
C ASN A 221 3.69 -11.30 -5.90
N GLY A 222 2.42 -11.67 -6.11
CA GLY A 222 1.36 -11.58 -5.12
C GLY A 222 0.71 -10.20 -5.00
N ASN A 223 1.11 -9.25 -5.83
CA ASN A 223 0.46 -7.95 -5.95
C ASN A 223 -0.50 -7.94 -7.14
N ILE A 224 -1.65 -7.34 -6.96
CA ILE A 224 -2.62 -7.10 -8.04
C ILE A 224 -2.29 -5.76 -8.70
N ALA A 225 -2.36 -5.70 -10.04
CA ALA A 225 -2.28 -4.47 -10.79
C ALA A 225 -3.27 -4.47 -11.98
N PHE A 226 -3.66 -3.27 -12.40
CA PHE A 226 -4.50 -2.99 -13.56
C PHE A 226 -3.68 -2.19 -14.57
N THR A 227 -3.58 -2.66 -15.82
CA THR A 227 -2.69 -2.01 -16.79
C THR A 227 -3.19 -2.14 -18.22
N LYS A 228 -3.05 -1.05 -19.00
CA LYS A 228 -3.31 -1.01 -20.44
C LYS A 228 -2.09 -1.43 -21.25
N LYS A 229 -0.90 -1.39 -20.65
CA LYS A 229 0.38 -1.69 -21.30
C LYS A 229 0.76 -3.16 -21.11
N HIS A 230 1.52 -3.70 -22.06
CA HIS A 230 2.14 -5.01 -21.93
C HIS A 230 3.48 -4.88 -21.21
N TYR A 231 3.53 -5.37 -19.97
CA TYR A 231 4.74 -5.41 -19.14
C TYR A 231 5.26 -6.84 -19.09
N ALA A 232 6.52 -7.06 -19.43
CA ALA A 232 7.08 -8.39 -19.60
C ALA A 232 8.49 -8.60 -19.06
N VAL A 233 9.19 -7.55 -18.65
CA VAL A 233 10.61 -7.60 -18.24
C VAL A 233 10.72 -7.23 -16.77
N LYS A 234 11.22 -8.12 -15.92
CA LYS A 234 11.46 -7.76 -14.52
C LYS A 234 12.61 -6.76 -14.44
N LEU A 235 12.44 -5.71 -13.62
CA LEU A 235 13.54 -4.77 -13.37
C LEU A 235 14.75 -5.49 -12.77
N SER A 236 14.50 -6.51 -11.94
CA SER A 236 15.56 -7.37 -11.38
C SER A 236 16.31 -8.21 -12.41
N ASP A 237 15.80 -8.37 -13.64
CA ASP A 237 16.56 -9.03 -14.72
C ASP A 237 17.70 -8.13 -15.22
N LEU A 238 17.54 -6.81 -15.12
CA LEU A 238 18.50 -5.82 -15.59
C LEU A 238 19.39 -5.26 -14.48
N PHE A 239 18.84 -5.11 -13.26
CA PHE A 239 19.48 -4.40 -12.16
C PHE A 239 19.39 -5.15 -10.84
N LEU A 240 20.46 -5.03 -10.05
CA LEU A 240 20.44 -5.28 -8.62
C LEU A 240 20.05 -3.97 -7.92
N VAL A 241 18.94 -3.95 -7.17
CA VAL A 241 18.49 -2.75 -6.45
C VAL A 241 18.98 -2.81 -5.01
N LYS A 242 19.56 -1.71 -4.52
CA LYS A 242 20.02 -1.60 -3.14
C LYS A 242 19.61 -0.27 -2.53
N VAL A 243 19.20 -0.33 -1.27
CA VAL A 243 18.94 0.86 -0.47
C VAL A 243 20.23 1.39 0.13
N GLY A 244 20.34 2.71 0.27
CA GLY A 244 21.53 3.36 0.78
C GLY A 244 21.79 3.13 2.28
N ALA A 245 22.92 3.64 2.73
CA ALA A 245 23.37 3.56 4.10
C ALA A 245 22.43 4.32 5.05
N VAL A 246 22.32 3.85 6.29
CA VAL A 246 21.48 4.49 7.32
C VAL A 246 22.33 4.78 8.55
N SER A 247 22.46 6.04 8.87
CA SER A 247 23.18 6.49 10.07
C SER A 247 22.40 6.21 11.36
N GLY A 248 21.08 6.40 11.30
CA GLY A 248 20.16 6.36 12.44
C GLY A 248 20.04 7.68 13.16
N ASP A 249 20.86 8.67 12.80
CA ASP A 249 20.78 10.04 13.31
C ASP A 249 21.55 10.99 12.38
N ASP A 250 20.96 11.30 11.25
CA ASP A 250 21.61 12.13 10.23
C ASP A 250 22.04 13.50 10.75
N GLU A 251 21.28 14.05 11.70
CA GLU A 251 21.55 15.37 12.30
C GLU A 251 22.96 15.45 12.90
N ILE A 252 23.41 14.37 13.55
CA ILE A 252 24.73 14.30 14.18
C ILE A 252 25.82 14.01 13.14
N PHE A 253 25.54 13.13 12.16
CA PHE A 253 26.56 12.66 11.23
C PHE A 253 26.79 13.59 10.03
N VAL A 254 25.88 14.51 9.70
CA VAL A 254 26.11 15.55 8.67
C VAL A 254 27.05 16.59 9.24
N ASN A 255 28.28 16.67 8.73
CA ASN A 255 29.29 17.57 9.26
C ASN A 255 30.36 17.91 8.22
N GLU A 256 30.44 19.18 7.82
CA GLU A 256 31.40 19.65 6.83
C GLU A 256 32.86 19.56 7.33
N LYS A 257 33.08 19.80 8.65
CA LYS A 257 34.43 19.87 9.22
C LYS A 257 35.01 18.48 9.48
N PHE A 258 34.21 17.56 10.02
CA PHE A 258 34.67 16.23 10.45
C PHE A 258 34.26 15.10 9.52
N GLY A 259 33.43 15.42 8.53
CA GLY A 259 32.99 14.46 7.52
C GLY A 259 34.15 13.90 6.73
N ASN A 260 34.08 12.62 6.44
CA ASN A 260 35.12 11.90 5.69
C ASN A 260 34.63 11.34 4.35
N LYS A 261 33.30 11.40 4.11
CA LYS A 261 32.71 10.95 2.84
C LYS A 261 31.56 11.86 2.39
N ASP A 262 31.37 11.93 1.07
CA ASP A 262 30.33 12.72 0.43
C ASP A 262 29.23 11.79 -0.06
N PHE A 263 28.03 11.90 0.54
CA PHE A 263 26.88 11.05 0.26
C PHE A 263 25.90 11.68 -0.70
N LEU A 264 25.49 10.92 -1.70
CA LEU A 264 24.30 11.19 -2.50
C LEU A 264 23.06 11.01 -1.62
N TYR A 265 22.12 11.96 -1.68
CA TYR A 265 20.91 12.00 -0.85
C TYR A 265 19.71 12.55 -1.63
N SER A 266 18.56 12.62 -1.01
CA SER A 266 17.29 12.98 -1.66
C SER A 266 17.28 14.30 -2.43
N LYS A 267 18.14 15.26 -2.08
CA LYS A 267 18.23 16.55 -2.78
C LYS A 267 19.32 16.59 -3.86
N THR A 268 20.17 15.57 -3.97
CA THR A 268 21.30 15.58 -4.94
C THR A 268 20.82 15.79 -6.37
N LYS A 269 19.75 15.09 -6.78
CA LYS A 269 19.21 15.24 -8.14
C LYS A 269 18.84 16.70 -8.47
N SER A 270 18.21 17.40 -7.54
CA SER A 270 17.74 18.78 -7.74
C SER A 270 18.79 19.85 -7.56
N THR A 271 19.84 19.58 -6.77
CA THR A 271 20.84 20.58 -6.38
C THR A 271 22.21 20.33 -6.99
N GLY A 272 22.48 19.11 -7.49
CA GLY A 272 23.81 18.67 -7.89
C GLY A 272 24.79 18.46 -6.72
N LYS A 273 24.36 18.68 -5.48
CA LYS A 273 25.24 18.65 -4.30
C LYS A 273 25.10 17.33 -3.52
N THR A 274 26.20 16.91 -2.92
CA THR A 274 26.28 15.83 -1.92
C THR A 274 26.17 16.37 -0.50
N ARG A 275 26.02 15.46 0.47
CA ARG A 275 26.16 15.79 1.89
C ARG A 275 27.48 15.24 2.44
N ARG A 276 28.29 16.10 3.04
CA ARG A 276 29.51 15.69 3.75
C ARG A 276 29.13 15.06 5.08
N MET A 277 29.54 13.80 5.30
CA MET A 277 29.10 13.02 6.47
C MET A 277 30.28 12.29 7.15
N ILE A 278 30.17 12.13 8.48
CA ILE A 278 31.05 11.26 9.25
C ILE A 278 30.56 9.81 9.06
N PHE A 279 31.32 9.02 8.31
CA PHE A 279 30.96 7.64 8.02
C PHE A 279 31.94 6.66 8.67
N ASN A 280 31.46 5.89 9.65
CA ASN A 280 32.18 4.84 10.37
C ASN A 280 33.57 5.29 10.88
N LYS A 281 33.69 6.53 11.25
CA LYS A 281 34.93 7.12 11.76
C LYS A 281 34.71 7.73 13.15
N LYS A 282 35.49 7.29 14.13
CA LYS A 282 35.48 7.87 15.46
C LYS A 282 36.20 9.22 15.42
N VAL A 283 35.50 10.28 15.80
CA VAL A 283 36.04 11.65 15.92
C VAL A 283 35.56 12.29 17.21
N ASP A 284 36.36 13.17 17.80
CA ASP A 284 36.08 13.77 19.12
C ASP A 284 34.73 14.50 19.17
N TYR A 285 34.32 15.09 18.07
CA TYR A 285 32.99 15.73 17.93
C TYR A 285 31.85 14.78 18.32
N LEU A 286 31.93 13.48 18.01
CA LEU A 286 30.87 12.52 18.30
C LEU A 286 30.77 12.18 19.79
N ASN A 287 31.82 12.38 20.59
CA ASN A 287 31.84 11.98 22.01
C ASN A 287 30.68 12.59 22.82
N GLN A 288 30.33 13.85 22.55
CA GLN A 288 29.22 14.54 23.22
C GLN A 288 27.84 13.93 22.94
N PHE A 289 27.70 13.10 21.88
CA PHE A 289 26.46 12.45 21.48
C PHE A 289 26.45 10.94 21.75
N LYS A 290 27.45 10.42 22.44
CA LYS A 290 27.70 8.99 22.60
C LYS A 290 26.48 8.23 23.13
N GLU A 291 25.83 8.70 24.20
CA GLU A 291 24.65 8.06 24.79
C GLU A 291 23.48 8.02 23.79
N ARG A 292 23.22 9.14 23.09
CA ARG A 292 22.21 9.22 22.03
C ARG A 292 22.52 8.24 20.90
N LEU A 293 23.78 8.12 20.51
CA LEU A 293 24.22 7.22 19.44
C LEU A 293 24.14 5.73 19.83
N ILE A 294 24.39 5.38 21.11
CA ILE A 294 24.20 4.04 21.65
C ILE A 294 22.69 3.68 21.67
N SER A 295 21.81 4.61 21.96
CA SER A 295 20.36 4.37 22.08
C SER A 295 19.64 4.15 20.75
N ARG A 296 20.31 4.28 19.60
CA ARG A 296 19.72 4.03 18.26
C ARG A 296 19.23 2.59 18.11
N LYS A 297 18.06 2.42 17.48
CA LYS A 297 17.36 1.10 17.39
C LYS A 297 17.55 0.35 16.06
N ILE A 298 18.49 0.75 15.21
CA ILE A 298 18.71 0.12 13.89
C ILE A 298 19.43 -1.22 14.01
N LYS A 299 20.46 -1.25 14.87
CA LYS A 299 21.21 -2.45 15.30
C LYS A 299 21.61 -2.26 16.76
N PRO A 300 22.06 -3.28 17.46
CA PRO A 300 22.68 -3.11 18.79
C PRO A 300 23.94 -2.26 18.69
N PHE A 301 23.98 -1.17 19.48
CA PHE A 301 25.16 -0.32 19.65
C PHE A 301 25.67 -0.44 21.07
N ASN A 302 26.99 -0.32 21.24
CA ASN A 302 27.69 -0.41 22.52
C ASN A 302 28.93 0.47 22.50
N GLU A 303 29.75 0.38 23.55
CA GLU A 303 30.97 1.15 23.74
C GLU A 303 32.01 1.01 22.59
N SER A 304 31.99 -0.10 21.85
CA SER A 304 32.93 -0.34 20.78
C SER A 304 32.51 0.15 19.40
N ASN A 305 31.18 0.27 19.14
CA ASN A 305 30.64 0.55 17.81
C ASN A 305 29.65 1.71 17.71
N TRP A 306 29.48 2.50 18.78
CA TRP A 306 28.49 3.58 18.86
C TRP A 306 28.65 4.67 17.77
N TYR A 307 29.86 4.89 17.27
CA TYR A 307 30.16 5.87 16.21
C TYR A 307 29.89 5.33 14.79
N GLU A 308 29.58 4.05 14.65
CA GLU A 308 29.30 3.44 13.35
C GLU A 308 27.86 3.73 12.90
N TRP A 309 27.64 3.65 11.62
CA TRP A 309 26.31 3.70 11.04
C TRP A 309 25.55 2.40 11.29
N GLY A 310 24.22 2.50 11.34
CA GLY A 310 23.35 1.35 11.58
C GLY A 310 23.35 0.33 10.45
N ARG A 311 23.47 0.80 9.20
CA ARG A 311 23.55 -0.06 8.02
C ARG A 311 24.46 0.58 6.96
N ALA A 312 25.34 -0.23 6.41
CA ALA A 312 26.15 0.14 5.25
C ALA A 312 25.32 0.05 3.94
N HIS A 313 25.78 0.71 2.89
CA HIS A 313 25.28 0.58 1.54
C HIS A 313 26.12 -0.42 0.73
N HIS A 314 25.57 -0.86 -0.40
CA HIS A 314 26.31 -1.68 -1.36
C HIS A 314 27.30 -0.80 -2.13
N ILE A 315 28.54 -1.21 -2.19
CA ILE A 315 29.64 -0.52 -2.91
C ILE A 315 29.95 -1.31 -4.19
N ALA A 316 30.00 -0.64 -5.30
CA ALA A 316 30.50 -1.13 -6.58
C ALA A 316 31.02 0.04 -7.38
N ASP A 317 31.96 -0.18 -8.28
CA ASP A 317 32.47 0.82 -9.16
C ASP A 317 31.55 1.09 -10.35
N GLY A 318 31.71 2.23 -11.00
CA GLY A 318 31.02 2.61 -12.21
C GLY A 318 29.70 3.37 -12.00
N HIS A 319 29.17 3.85 -13.12
CA HIS A 319 27.91 4.56 -13.17
C HIS A 319 26.74 3.67 -12.83
N ARG A 320 25.72 4.22 -12.18
CA ARG A 320 24.46 3.55 -11.86
C ARG A 320 23.29 4.51 -11.93
N ILE A 321 22.09 3.95 -11.95
CA ILE A 321 20.86 4.73 -11.89
C ILE A 321 20.43 4.84 -10.42
N TYR A 322 20.05 6.03 -10.02
CA TYR A 322 19.51 6.32 -8.70
C TYR A 322 18.06 6.76 -8.76
N VAL A 323 17.34 6.54 -7.67
CA VAL A 323 15.99 7.06 -7.47
C VAL A 323 15.75 7.36 -5.99
N ASN A 324 15.13 8.49 -5.68
CA ASN A 324 14.74 8.81 -4.30
C ASN A 324 13.65 7.85 -3.82
N THR A 325 13.73 7.39 -2.56
CA THR A 325 12.71 6.52 -1.95
C THR A 325 11.33 7.21 -1.90
N LYS A 326 11.31 8.55 -1.82
CA LYS A 326 10.10 9.38 -1.86
C LYS A 326 10.37 10.63 -2.70
N THR A 327 9.52 10.89 -3.71
CA THR A 327 9.70 12.08 -4.57
C THR A 327 8.39 12.50 -5.25
N ARG A 328 8.28 13.80 -5.59
CA ARG A 328 7.24 14.35 -6.48
C ARG A 328 7.78 14.66 -7.87
N ASP A 329 9.06 14.36 -8.13
CA ASP A 329 9.67 14.56 -9.42
C ASP A 329 9.02 13.63 -10.46
N LYS A 330 8.62 14.19 -11.60
CA LYS A 330 7.99 13.43 -12.70
C LYS A 330 8.98 12.51 -13.41
N GLU A 331 10.28 12.82 -13.36
CA GLU A 331 11.37 12.04 -13.91
C GLU A 331 12.28 11.53 -12.77
N PRO A 332 11.82 10.61 -11.91
CA PRO A 332 12.46 10.32 -10.63
C PRO A 332 13.85 9.69 -10.73
N PHE A 333 14.19 9.05 -11.85
CA PHE A 333 15.47 8.35 -12.06
C PHE A 333 16.55 9.29 -12.62
N PHE A 334 17.80 9.08 -12.19
CA PHE A 334 18.97 9.81 -12.69
C PHE A 334 20.24 8.96 -12.63
N VAL A 335 21.20 9.24 -13.49
CA VAL A 335 22.51 8.57 -13.52
C VAL A 335 23.53 9.37 -12.70
N SER A 336 24.35 8.67 -11.94
CA SER A 336 25.49 9.28 -11.22
C SER A 336 26.59 8.24 -10.99
N ASP A 337 27.82 8.72 -10.84
CA ASP A 337 29.03 7.95 -10.49
C ASP A 337 29.39 8.04 -8.99
N ILE A 338 28.64 8.84 -8.22
CA ILE A 338 28.84 8.96 -6.78
C ILE A 338 28.59 7.60 -6.11
N VAL A 339 29.60 7.09 -5.42
CA VAL A 339 29.59 5.74 -4.84
C VAL A 339 28.81 5.66 -3.52
N ASP A 340 28.98 6.64 -2.65
CA ASP A 340 28.38 6.68 -1.32
C ASP A 340 26.97 7.32 -1.39
N TYR A 341 25.94 6.63 -0.88
CA TYR A 341 24.56 7.11 -0.91
C TYR A 341 23.80 6.70 0.35
N ASP A 342 22.91 7.57 0.82
CA ASP A 342 22.16 7.35 2.06
C ASP A 342 20.80 6.69 1.84
N GLY A 343 20.14 6.31 2.95
CA GLY A 343 18.89 5.55 2.96
C GLY A 343 17.68 6.28 2.35
N SER A 344 17.80 7.55 1.98
CA SER A 344 16.76 8.26 1.25
C SER A 344 16.75 7.95 -0.24
N VAL A 345 17.74 7.17 -0.73
CA VAL A 345 17.95 6.86 -2.14
C VAL A 345 18.12 5.36 -2.35
N LEU A 346 17.63 4.87 -3.49
CA LEU A 346 17.90 3.52 -4.01
C LEU A 346 18.88 3.63 -5.18
N ALA A 347 19.81 2.68 -5.24
CA ALA A 347 20.73 2.52 -6.36
C ALA A 347 20.37 1.26 -7.16
N LEU A 348 20.35 1.39 -8.49
CA LEU A 348 20.15 0.32 -9.47
C LEU A 348 21.51 0.00 -10.11
N PHE A 349 22.09 -1.11 -9.68
CA PHE A 349 23.37 -1.60 -10.21
C PHE A 349 23.12 -2.47 -11.43
N PRO A 350 23.66 -2.12 -12.62
CA PRO A 350 23.48 -2.90 -13.83
C PRO A 350 24.12 -4.28 -13.70
N LYS A 351 23.42 -5.35 -14.08
CA LYS A 351 23.93 -6.73 -14.06
C LYS A 351 24.84 -7.06 -15.25
N SER A 352 24.84 -6.20 -16.26
CA SER A 352 25.67 -6.30 -17.45
C SER A 352 26.03 -4.91 -17.97
N LYS A 353 26.83 -4.82 -19.02
CA LYS A 353 27.14 -3.54 -19.66
C LYS A 353 25.87 -2.99 -20.37
N LEU A 354 25.21 -2.02 -19.74
CA LEU A 354 23.97 -1.42 -20.20
C LEU A 354 24.15 0.07 -20.58
N PRO A 355 23.42 0.58 -21.57
CA PRO A 355 23.38 2.01 -21.90
C PRO A 355 22.53 2.78 -20.88
N LEU A 356 23.11 3.10 -19.71
CA LEU A 356 22.39 3.61 -18.55
C LEU A 356 21.60 4.88 -18.80
N ASP A 357 22.13 5.85 -19.58
CA ASP A 357 21.42 7.09 -19.91
C ASP A 357 20.14 6.82 -20.71
N LYS A 358 20.21 5.88 -21.68
CA LYS A 358 19.04 5.47 -22.46
C LYS A 358 18.01 4.80 -21.58
N ILE A 359 18.45 3.85 -20.74
CA ILE A 359 17.56 3.12 -19.83
C ILE A 359 16.96 4.05 -18.77
N CYS A 360 17.73 4.98 -18.23
CA CYS A 360 17.25 6.00 -17.29
C CYS A 360 16.11 6.85 -17.91
N LYS A 361 16.30 7.33 -19.16
CA LYS A 361 15.22 8.02 -19.89
C LYS A 361 13.99 7.15 -20.12
N MET A 362 14.18 5.85 -20.39
CA MET A 362 13.06 4.91 -20.54
C MET A 362 12.36 4.66 -19.21
N LEU A 363 13.08 4.51 -18.10
CA LEU A 363 12.51 4.38 -16.75
C LEU A 363 11.67 5.61 -16.37
N ASN A 364 12.10 6.80 -16.72
CA ASN A 364 11.37 8.05 -16.50
C ASN A 364 10.09 8.16 -17.35
N ARG A 365 9.95 7.36 -18.42
CA ARG A 365 8.74 7.28 -19.26
C ARG A 365 7.78 6.16 -18.84
N VAL A 366 8.17 5.31 -17.88
CA VAL A 366 7.28 4.29 -17.32
C VAL A 366 6.17 4.99 -16.53
N ASP A 367 4.96 4.53 -16.72
CA ASP A 367 3.83 5.01 -15.93
C ASP A 367 3.86 4.38 -14.53
N TRP A 368 4.55 5.04 -13.61
CA TRP A 368 4.68 4.59 -12.22
C TRP A 368 3.39 4.72 -11.42
N ASN A 369 2.40 5.51 -11.90
CA ASN A 369 1.05 5.52 -11.33
C ASN A 369 0.32 4.21 -11.65
N ASP A 370 0.32 3.82 -12.93
CA ASP A 370 -0.26 2.55 -13.40
C ASP A 370 0.37 1.34 -12.68
N LYS A 371 1.66 1.41 -12.35
CA LYS A 371 2.38 0.43 -11.54
C LYS A 371 2.12 0.57 -10.03
N GLY A 372 1.38 1.60 -9.64
CA GLY A 372 0.96 1.87 -8.28
C GLY A 372 2.04 2.27 -7.30
N PHE A 373 3.03 2.96 -7.77
CA PHE A 373 4.07 3.54 -6.92
C PHE A 373 3.67 4.89 -6.32
N VAL A 374 2.47 5.39 -6.57
CA VAL A 374 2.01 6.69 -6.07
C VAL A 374 1.20 6.53 -4.79
N CYS A 375 1.54 7.32 -3.78
CA CYS A 375 0.82 7.49 -2.53
C CYS A 375 0.88 8.98 -2.15
N ASP A 376 -0.26 9.58 -1.81
CA ASP A 376 -0.40 10.99 -1.42
C ASP A 376 0.25 11.96 -2.44
N GLY A 377 0.05 11.70 -3.73
CA GLY A 377 0.56 12.54 -4.83
C GLY A 377 2.09 12.53 -4.96
N ARG A 378 2.78 11.54 -4.38
CA ARG A 378 4.23 11.35 -4.53
C ARG A 378 4.57 9.91 -4.89
N PHE A 379 5.64 9.70 -5.61
CA PHE A 379 6.20 8.37 -5.83
C PHE A 379 6.86 7.85 -4.56
N ILE A 380 6.59 6.58 -4.25
CA ILE A 380 7.23 5.85 -3.15
C ILE A 380 7.87 4.60 -3.74
N PHE A 381 9.20 4.55 -3.70
CA PHE A 381 9.99 3.42 -4.18
C PHE A 381 10.62 2.69 -2.99
N SER A 382 10.52 1.38 -2.98
CA SER A 382 11.28 0.51 -2.08
C SER A 382 12.13 -0.46 -2.90
N GLN A 383 13.19 -0.98 -2.30
CA GLN A 383 14.03 -1.98 -2.95
C GLN A 383 13.19 -3.12 -3.50
N ARG A 384 12.37 -3.74 -2.66
CA ARG A 384 11.54 -4.89 -3.01
C ARG A 384 10.49 -4.56 -4.10
N SER A 385 9.86 -3.39 -4.02
CA SER A 385 8.85 -3.02 -5.03
C SER A 385 9.47 -2.81 -6.40
N LEU A 386 10.66 -2.21 -6.48
CA LEU A 386 11.37 -2.04 -7.74
C LEU A 386 11.91 -3.36 -8.30
N GLU A 387 12.55 -4.19 -7.47
CA GLU A 387 13.07 -5.51 -7.89
C GLU A 387 11.99 -6.39 -8.52
N ASN A 388 10.77 -6.30 -7.99
CA ASN A 388 9.64 -7.11 -8.43
C ASN A 388 8.76 -6.44 -9.49
N THR A 389 9.11 -5.27 -9.97
CA THR A 389 8.34 -4.57 -11.00
C THR A 389 8.60 -5.12 -12.38
N LEU A 390 7.53 -5.35 -13.15
CA LEU A 390 7.62 -5.56 -14.59
C LEU A 390 7.70 -4.23 -15.33
N LEU A 391 8.67 -4.13 -16.21
CA LEU A 391 8.88 -3.03 -17.14
C LEU A 391 8.18 -3.31 -18.50
N PRO A 392 7.90 -2.26 -19.31
CA PRO A 392 7.38 -2.43 -20.65
C PRO A 392 8.24 -3.37 -21.51
N ILE A 393 7.59 -4.03 -22.48
CA ILE A 393 8.26 -4.99 -23.39
C ILE A 393 9.47 -4.41 -24.09
N ASP A 394 9.52 -3.09 -24.28
CA ASP A 394 10.63 -2.37 -24.91
C ASP A 394 11.97 -2.57 -24.18
N PHE A 395 11.95 -2.95 -22.92
CA PHE A 395 13.15 -3.31 -22.16
C PHE A 395 13.69 -4.70 -22.48
N LYS A 396 12.96 -5.54 -23.22
CA LYS A 396 13.33 -6.95 -23.48
C LYS A 396 14.65 -7.09 -24.21
N HIS A 397 14.96 -6.17 -25.13
CA HIS A 397 16.22 -6.21 -25.88
C HIS A 397 17.47 -6.03 -25.01
N PHE A 398 17.35 -5.42 -23.83
CA PHE A 398 18.48 -5.27 -22.90
C PHE A 398 18.74 -6.56 -22.09
N VAL A 399 17.73 -7.43 -21.91
CA VAL A 399 17.89 -8.74 -21.27
C VAL A 399 18.66 -9.70 -22.16
N ASN A 400 18.41 -9.67 -23.49
CA ASN A 400 19.01 -10.58 -24.46
C ASN A 400 20.50 -10.29 -24.73
N ILE A 401 21.03 -9.13 -24.33
CA ILE A 401 22.47 -8.81 -24.42
C ILE A 401 23.30 -9.73 -23.48
N GLN A 402 22.68 -10.30 -22.46
CA GLN A 402 23.35 -11.27 -21.55
C GLN A 402 23.56 -12.66 -22.16
N GLY A 403 22.72 -13.06 -23.14
CA GLY A 403 22.78 -14.40 -23.77
C GLY A 403 23.84 -14.59 -24.84
N ASN A 404 24.48 -13.51 -25.32
CA ASN A 404 25.45 -13.58 -26.41
C ASN A 404 26.93 -13.47 -25.95
N LEU A 405 27.21 -13.62 -24.65
CA LEU A 405 28.54 -13.54 -24.05
C LEU A 405 28.95 -14.87 -23.33
N LEU A 406 28.31 -15.98 -23.69
CA LEU A 406 28.73 -17.35 -23.26
C LEU A 406 29.14 -18.15 -24.50
#